data_41e7584898d1446da1399ee467d54935
#
_entry.id   41e7584898d1446da1399ee467d54935
#
_cell.length_a   1.000
_cell.length_b   1.000
_cell.length_c   1.000
_cell.angle_alpha   90.00
_cell.angle_beta   90.00
_cell.angle_gamma   90.00
#
_symmetry.space_group_name_H-M   'P 1'
#
loop_
_entity.id
_entity.type
_entity.pdbx_description
1 polymer ?
#
loop_
_entity_poly.entity_id
_entity_poly.type
_entity_poly.pdbx_seq_one_letter_code
_entity_poly.pdbx_strand_id
1 'polypeptide(L)'
;MGCKFSCHIQYNSHMKQKAFQCNDQMLLNGGELNGQRYLSKETCQLFTTEVSKISRRGLGFDKPDTRNPEKSPCGKHTPAKVYGHTGFTGTCAWVDPDNGLVYVFLSNRIYPDVTNRKLSRLEIREQIQDAIYKAIQSK
;
A
#
# COMPACT_ATOMS: atom_id res chain seq x y z
N MET A 1 6.30 -20.34 -10.97
CA MET A 1 6.55 -20.18 -9.52
C MET A 1 6.93 -18.73 -9.29
N GLY A 2 5.95 -17.88 -8.91
CA GLY A 2 6.16 -16.45 -8.70
C GLY A 2 6.77 -16.19 -7.34
N CYS A 3 7.95 -15.57 -7.30
CA CYS A 3 8.59 -15.14 -6.06
C CYS A 3 7.79 -13.97 -5.47
N LYS A 4 7.05 -14.23 -4.39
CA LYS A 4 6.32 -13.18 -3.66
C LYS A 4 7.33 -12.45 -2.78
N PHE A 5 7.72 -11.24 -3.17
CA PHE A 5 8.50 -10.37 -2.31
C PHE A 5 7.58 -9.72 -1.27
N SER A 6 7.77 -10.05 -0.02
CA SER A 6 7.20 -9.33 1.12
C SER A 6 8.33 -8.62 1.84
N CYS A 7 8.37 -7.29 1.77
CA CYS A 7 9.33 -6.49 2.52
C CYS A 7 8.75 -6.20 3.91
N HIS A 8 9.39 -6.74 4.95
CA HIS A 8 8.99 -6.55 6.33
C HIS A 8 9.97 -5.62 7.04
N ILE A 9 9.51 -4.46 7.43
CA ILE A 9 10.21 -3.64 8.42
C ILE A 9 9.46 -3.81 9.74
N GLN A 10 10.06 -4.56 10.66
CA GLN A 10 9.44 -4.98 11.91
C GLN A 10 9.67 -3.95 13.02
N TYR A 11 8.59 -3.41 13.58
CA TYR A 11 8.58 -2.84 14.92
C TYR A 11 7.32 -3.29 15.65
N ASN A 12 7.49 -4.12 16.67
CA ASN A 12 6.54 -4.64 17.66
C ASN A 12 5.03 -4.49 17.41
N SER A 13 4.44 -5.31 16.51
CA SER A 13 3.06 -5.78 16.63
C SER A 13 2.73 -6.89 15.62
N HIS A 14 3.22 -8.09 15.87
CA HIS A 14 3.01 -9.27 15.00
C HIS A 14 1.55 -9.54 14.61
N MET A 15 0.59 -9.28 15.49
CA MET A 15 -0.82 -9.54 15.17
C MET A 15 -1.42 -8.51 14.22
N LYS A 16 -1.12 -7.23 14.38
CA LYS A 16 -1.63 -6.18 13.49
C LYS A 16 -1.05 -6.30 12.08
N GLN A 17 0.23 -6.65 11.99
CA GLN A 17 0.91 -6.88 10.70
C GLN A 17 0.29 -8.04 9.92
N LYS A 18 0.03 -9.18 10.59
CA LYS A 18 -0.63 -10.34 9.96
C LYS A 18 -2.04 -10.00 9.45
N ALA A 19 -2.81 -9.23 10.22
CA ALA A 19 -4.16 -8.83 9.81
C ALA A 19 -4.12 -7.92 8.55
N PHE A 20 -3.23 -6.95 8.49
CA PHE A 20 -3.04 -6.12 7.29
C PHE A 20 -2.62 -6.96 6.09
N GLN A 21 -1.62 -7.83 6.25
CA GLN A 21 -1.14 -8.71 5.18
C GLN A 21 -2.23 -9.65 4.66
N CYS A 22 -3.05 -10.25 5.55
CA CYS A 22 -4.15 -11.12 5.13
C CYS A 22 -5.20 -10.37 4.32
N ASN A 23 -5.56 -9.15 4.73
CA ASN A 23 -6.53 -8.32 4.03
C ASN A 23 -6.03 -7.91 2.64
N ASP A 24 -4.79 -7.40 2.59
CA ASP A 24 -4.17 -6.96 1.35
C ASP A 24 -3.93 -8.13 0.38
N GLN A 25 -3.52 -9.30 0.91
CA GLN A 25 -3.36 -10.51 0.12
C GLN A 25 -4.69 -11.04 -0.42
N MET A 26 -5.77 -10.97 0.37
CA MET A 26 -7.10 -11.33 -0.07
C MET A 26 -7.54 -10.45 -1.25
N LEU A 27 -7.36 -9.14 -1.14
CA LEU A 27 -7.70 -8.21 -2.22
C LEU A 27 -6.84 -8.42 -3.46
N LEU A 28 -5.52 -8.65 -3.28
CA LEU A 28 -4.60 -8.98 -4.36
C LEU A 28 -5.03 -10.24 -5.12
N ASN A 29 -5.57 -11.23 -4.41
CA ASN A 29 -6.10 -12.46 -4.98
C ASN A 29 -7.55 -12.32 -5.51
N GLY A 30 -8.06 -11.10 -5.63
CA GLY A 30 -9.42 -10.83 -6.12
C GLY A 30 -10.52 -11.35 -5.21
N GLY A 31 -10.32 -11.22 -3.88
CA GLY A 31 -11.31 -11.55 -2.86
C GLY A 31 -11.20 -12.96 -2.29
N GLU A 32 -10.07 -13.63 -2.51
CA GLU A 32 -9.83 -15.01 -2.04
C GLU A 32 -8.61 -15.08 -1.11
N LEU A 33 -8.74 -15.83 -0.01
CA LEU A 33 -7.65 -16.09 0.92
C LEU A 33 -7.72 -17.56 1.37
N ASN A 34 -6.60 -18.27 1.29
CA ASN A 34 -6.47 -19.68 1.67
C ASN A 34 -7.51 -20.62 1.05
N GLY A 35 -7.88 -20.37 -0.22
CA GLY A 35 -8.88 -21.16 -0.94
C GLY A 35 -10.34 -20.81 -0.61
N GLN A 36 -10.58 -19.86 0.30
CA GLN A 36 -11.92 -19.38 0.62
C GLN A 36 -12.17 -18.02 -0.02
N ARG A 37 -13.31 -17.87 -0.70
CA ARG A 37 -13.75 -16.59 -1.26
C ARG A 37 -14.55 -15.79 -0.23
N TYR A 38 -14.10 -14.56 0.01
CA TYR A 38 -14.73 -13.60 0.92
C TYR A 38 -15.47 -12.48 0.15
N LEU A 39 -14.91 -12.07 -1.00
CA LEU A 39 -15.46 -11.01 -1.84
C LEU A 39 -15.48 -11.48 -3.30
N SER A 40 -16.40 -10.95 -4.10
CA SER A 40 -16.35 -11.16 -5.54
C SER A 40 -15.20 -10.36 -6.17
N LYS A 41 -14.72 -10.78 -7.33
CA LYS A 41 -13.68 -10.05 -8.08
C LYS A 41 -14.16 -8.65 -8.46
N GLU A 42 -15.41 -8.53 -8.86
CA GLU A 42 -16.03 -7.26 -9.23
C GLU A 42 -16.10 -6.30 -8.04
N THR A 43 -16.44 -6.81 -6.85
CA THR A 43 -16.40 -6.01 -5.62
C THR A 43 -14.99 -5.51 -5.32
N CYS A 44 -13.97 -6.38 -5.40
CA CYS A 44 -12.59 -5.97 -5.21
C CYS A 44 -12.18 -4.88 -6.21
N GLN A 45 -12.51 -5.03 -7.49
CA GLN A 45 -12.23 -4.05 -8.53
C GLN A 45 -12.92 -2.70 -8.25
N LEU A 46 -14.19 -2.73 -7.87
CA LEU A 46 -14.95 -1.52 -7.55
C LEU A 46 -14.31 -0.71 -6.40
N PHE A 47 -13.84 -1.39 -5.37
CA PHE A 47 -13.23 -0.72 -4.22
C PHE A 47 -11.81 -0.21 -4.49
N THR A 48 -11.06 -0.85 -5.38
CA THR A 48 -9.64 -0.56 -5.63
C THR A 48 -9.40 0.30 -6.88
N THR A 49 -10.42 0.52 -7.72
CA THR A 49 -10.31 1.32 -8.94
C THR A 49 -10.79 2.75 -8.71
N GLU A 50 -10.22 3.72 -9.40
CA GLU A 50 -10.69 5.11 -9.39
C GLU A 50 -12.10 5.15 -10.01
N VAL A 51 -13.06 5.70 -9.26
CA VAL A 51 -14.48 5.78 -9.68
C VAL A 51 -14.92 7.22 -10.01
N SER A 52 -14.05 8.20 -9.79
CA SER A 52 -14.38 9.62 -9.97
C SER A 52 -13.25 10.40 -10.60
N LYS A 53 -13.57 11.26 -11.56
CA LYS A 53 -12.59 12.20 -12.17
C LYS A 53 -12.14 13.31 -11.21
N ILE A 54 -12.86 13.52 -10.09
CA ILE A 54 -12.57 14.57 -9.10
C ILE A 54 -11.53 14.07 -8.10
N SER A 55 -11.54 12.78 -7.77
CA SER A 55 -10.68 12.17 -6.76
C SER A 55 -9.90 11.00 -7.36
N ARG A 56 -8.62 10.87 -6.99
CA ARG A 56 -7.80 9.69 -7.31
C ARG A 56 -8.26 8.41 -6.58
N ARG A 57 -9.11 8.53 -5.57
CA ARG A 57 -9.52 7.40 -4.72
C ARG A 57 -10.51 6.47 -5.41
N GLY A 58 -10.41 5.18 -5.10
CA GLY A 58 -11.49 4.23 -5.23
C GLY A 58 -12.49 4.38 -4.09
N LEU A 59 -13.47 3.48 -3.97
CA LEU A 59 -14.48 3.56 -2.90
C LEU A 59 -13.89 3.31 -1.51
N GLY A 60 -12.88 2.45 -1.39
CA GLY A 60 -12.28 2.09 -0.11
C GLY A 60 -10.80 2.42 0.03
N PHE A 61 -10.11 2.70 -1.07
CA PHE A 61 -8.66 2.82 -1.10
C PHE A 61 -8.19 4.12 -1.74
N ASP A 62 -7.03 4.59 -1.28
CA ASP A 62 -6.27 5.66 -1.92
C ASP A 62 -5.42 5.08 -3.06
N LYS A 63 -4.98 5.93 -3.97
CA LYS A 63 -4.18 5.56 -5.15
C LYS A 63 -3.04 6.55 -5.36
N PRO A 64 -2.01 6.19 -6.15
CA PRO A 64 -1.02 7.15 -6.62
C PRO A 64 -1.69 8.33 -7.33
N ASP A 65 -1.21 9.54 -7.10
CA ASP A 65 -1.71 10.71 -7.81
C ASP A 65 -0.92 10.90 -9.11
N THR A 66 -1.44 10.32 -10.19
CA THR A 66 -0.82 10.42 -11.52
C THR A 66 -0.99 11.82 -12.16
N ARG A 67 -1.96 12.62 -11.70
CA ARG A 67 -2.22 13.98 -12.17
C ARG A 67 -1.33 14.99 -11.46
N ASN A 68 -0.97 14.71 -10.22
CA ASN A 68 -0.09 15.55 -9.41
C ASN A 68 0.89 14.69 -8.59
N PRO A 69 1.97 14.18 -9.22
CA PRO A 69 2.92 13.27 -8.56
C PRO A 69 3.55 13.82 -7.29
N GLU A 70 3.74 15.14 -7.18
CA GLU A 70 4.31 15.79 -5.99
C GLU A 70 3.38 15.74 -4.77
N LYS A 71 2.07 15.49 -4.98
CA LYS A 71 1.07 15.31 -3.92
C LYS A 71 0.66 13.85 -3.74
N SER A 72 1.33 12.94 -4.44
CA SER A 72 1.07 11.51 -4.33
C SER A 72 1.43 11.01 -2.92
N PRO A 73 0.62 10.16 -2.30
CA PRO A 73 0.96 9.49 -1.05
C PRO A 73 1.91 8.30 -1.26
N CYS A 74 2.35 8.08 -2.49
CA CYS A 74 3.19 6.98 -2.94
C CYS A 74 4.50 7.49 -3.54
N GLY A 75 5.49 6.61 -3.65
CA GLY A 75 6.73 6.87 -4.36
C GLY A 75 6.52 7.23 -5.84
N LYS A 76 7.48 7.94 -6.43
CA LYS A 76 7.41 8.45 -7.81
C LYS A 76 7.39 7.35 -8.87
N HIS A 77 7.92 6.16 -8.54
CA HIS A 77 7.96 4.99 -9.43
C HIS A 77 6.77 4.04 -9.26
N THR A 78 5.78 4.44 -8.46
CA THR A 78 4.62 3.60 -8.14
C THR A 78 3.67 3.52 -9.33
N PRO A 79 3.32 2.31 -9.83
CA PRO A 79 2.37 2.14 -10.92
C PRO A 79 0.96 2.65 -10.59
N ALA A 80 0.23 3.14 -11.59
CA ALA A 80 -1.10 3.72 -11.44
C ALA A 80 -2.17 2.76 -10.88
N LYS A 81 -1.99 1.45 -11.07
CA LYS A 81 -2.93 0.44 -10.56
C LYS A 81 -2.79 0.14 -9.09
N VAL A 82 -1.69 0.58 -8.47
CA VAL A 82 -1.48 0.42 -7.02
C VAL A 82 -2.62 1.06 -6.25
N TYR A 83 -3.02 0.42 -5.17
CA TYR A 83 -4.02 0.91 -4.25
C TYR A 83 -3.61 0.61 -2.81
N GLY A 84 -4.10 1.38 -1.87
CA GLY A 84 -3.75 1.20 -0.46
C GLY A 84 -4.22 2.36 0.40
N HIS A 85 -3.56 2.57 1.52
CA HIS A 85 -3.88 3.68 2.40
C HIS A 85 -2.70 4.04 3.31
N THR A 86 -2.67 5.30 3.75
CA THR A 86 -1.75 5.78 4.79
C THR A 86 -2.51 5.98 6.10
N GLY A 87 -1.85 5.70 7.23
CA GLY A 87 -2.42 5.89 8.55
C GLY A 87 -1.87 7.12 9.28
N PHE A 88 -2.64 7.67 10.21
CA PHE A 88 -2.28 8.84 11.01
C PHE A 88 -0.97 8.63 11.80
N THR A 89 -0.74 7.43 12.30
CA THR A 89 0.49 7.06 13.02
C THR A 89 1.72 6.90 12.13
N GLY A 90 1.58 7.17 10.83
CA GLY A 90 2.66 7.05 9.85
C GLY A 90 2.75 5.69 9.17
N THR A 91 1.84 4.76 9.48
CA THR A 91 1.74 3.47 8.79
C THR A 91 1.32 3.65 7.34
N CYS A 92 1.62 2.69 6.48
CA CYS A 92 0.97 2.55 5.19
C CYS A 92 0.89 1.07 4.77
N ALA A 93 -0.06 0.79 3.89
CA ALA A 93 -0.18 -0.48 3.19
C ALA A 93 -0.54 -0.19 1.73
N TRP A 94 0.22 -0.75 0.80
CA TRP A 94 0.04 -0.58 -0.64
C TRP A 94 0.11 -1.92 -1.34
N VAL A 95 -0.81 -2.16 -2.24
CA VAL A 95 -0.93 -3.39 -3.03
C VAL A 95 -0.72 -3.06 -4.50
N ASP A 96 0.18 -3.78 -5.14
CA ASP A 96 0.43 -3.72 -6.58
C ASP A 96 -0.04 -5.02 -7.23
N PRO A 97 -1.18 -5.00 -7.93
CA PRO A 97 -1.72 -6.20 -8.56
C PRO A 97 -0.89 -6.68 -9.75
N ASP A 98 -0.16 -5.79 -10.45
CA ASP A 98 0.61 -6.16 -11.62
C ASP A 98 1.91 -6.90 -11.25
N ASN A 99 2.55 -6.51 -10.14
CA ASN A 99 3.78 -7.15 -9.65
C ASN A 99 3.54 -8.18 -8.53
N GLY A 100 2.28 -8.37 -8.09
CA GLY A 100 1.97 -9.25 -6.96
C GLY A 100 2.62 -8.79 -5.65
N LEU A 101 2.84 -7.47 -5.50
CA LEU A 101 3.55 -6.88 -4.36
C LEU A 101 2.57 -6.36 -3.32
N VAL A 102 2.84 -6.67 -2.06
CA VAL A 102 2.21 -6.02 -0.90
C VAL A 102 3.30 -5.34 -0.07
N TYR A 103 3.25 -4.00 0.00
CA TYR A 103 4.15 -3.18 0.78
C TYR A 103 3.44 -2.68 2.03
N VAL A 104 3.90 -3.09 3.20
CA VAL A 104 3.39 -2.65 4.51
C VAL A 104 4.51 -2.00 5.31
N PHE A 105 4.28 -0.76 5.74
CA PHE A 105 5.17 -0.02 6.62
C PHE A 105 4.45 0.30 7.92
N LEU A 106 4.99 -0.17 9.04
CA LEU A 106 4.45 0.07 10.38
C LEU A 106 5.32 1.04 11.14
N SER A 107 4.71 2.06 11.71
CA SER A 107 5.39 3.06 12.52
C SER A 107 4.45 3.66 13.58
N ASN A 108 5.04 4.36 14.54
CA ASN A 108 4.32 5.17 15.50
C ASN A 108 4.98 6.55 15.62
N ARG A 109 4.81 7.37 14.57
CA ARG A 109 5.43 8.70 14.49
C ARG A 109 4.93 9.67 15.56
N ILE A 110 3.78 9.37 16.17
CA ILE A 110 3.17 10.24 17.18
C ILE A 110 3.75 10.03 18.58
N TYR A 111 4.59 9.01 18.78
CA TYR A 111 5.26 8.79 20.04
C TYR A 111 6.75 9.20 19.93
N PRO A 112 7.31 9.86 20.94
CA PRO A 112 6.67 10.41 22.14
C PRO A 112 5.96 11.76 21.90
N ASP A 113 6.07 12.33 20.69
CA ASP A 113 5.55 13.64 20.37
C ASP A 113 4.77 13.62 19.05
N VAL A 114 3.48 13.95 19.11
CA VAL A 114 2.57 14.00 17.95
C VAL A 114 2.97 15.09 16.93
N THR A 115 3.71 16.12 17.36
CA THR A 115 4.18 17.19 16.49
C THR A 115 5.36 16.75 15.61
N ASN A 116 5.96 15.59 15.87
CA ASN A 116 7.04 15.05 15.08
C ASN A 116 6.57 14.72 13.65
N ARG A 117 7.05 15.50 12.68
CA ARG A 117 6.73 15.35 11.25
C ARG A 117 7.89 14.81 10.41
N LYS A 118 8.96 14.31 11.04
CA LYS A 118 10.16 13.85 10.32
C LYS A 118 9.83 12.78 9.27
N LEU A 119 8.99 11.80 9.61
CA LEU A 119 8.61 10.73 8.70
C LEU A 119 8.01 11.25 7.39
N SER A 120 7.05 12.19 7.50
CA SER A 120 6.39 12.76 6.33
C SER A 120 7.26 13.79 5.61
N ARG A 121 8.02 14.63 6.36
CA ARG A 121 8.89 15.65 5.75
C ARG A 121 10.04 15.05 4.95
N LEU A 122 10.54 13.89 5.38
CA LEU A 122 11.62 13.17 4.72
C LEU A 122 11.09 12.12 3.73
N GLU A 123 9.78 12.03 3.53
CA GLU A 123 9.15 11.09 2.56
C GLU A 123 9.68 9.65 2.69
N ILE A 124 9.91 9.19 3.93
CA ILE A 124 10.60 7.92 4.18
C ILE A 124 9.86 6.72 3.56
N ARG A 125 8.52 6.69 3.65
CA ARG A 125 7.71 5.59 3.11
C ARG A 125 7.76 5.56 1.58
N GLU A 126 7.68 6.74 0.98
CA GLU A 126 7.72 6.99 -0.44
C GLU A 126 9.10 6.60 -1.01
N GLN A 127 10.18 6.97 -0.33
CA GLN A 127 11.55 6.60 -0.73
C GLN A 127 11.80 5.10 -0.65
N ILE A 128 11.29 4.42 0.41
CA ILE A 128 11.39 2.96 0.53
C ILE A 128 10.61 2.29 -0.61
N GLN A 129 9.42 2.77 -0.92
CA GLN A 129 8.62 2.26 -2.01
C GLN A 129 9.33 2.41 -3.36
N ASP A 130 9.94 3.56 -3.62
CA ASP A 130 10.74 3.81 -4.82
C ASP A 130 11.96 2.87 -4.92
N ALA A 131 12.63 2.60 -3.81
CA ALA A 131 13.75 1.65 -3.79
C ALA A 131 13.28 0.23 -4.14
N ILE A 132 12.10 -0.20 -3.66
CA ILE A 132 11.50 -1.48 -4.02
C ILE A 132 11.22 -1.54 -5.53
N TYR A 133 10.58 -0.52 -6.11
CA TYR A 133 10.27 -0.51 -7.54
C TYR A 133 11.52 -0.46 -8.42
N LYS A 134 12.55 0.28 -8.04
CA LYS A 134 13.85 0.26 -8.73
C LYS A 134 14.47 -1.14 -8.73
N ALA A 135 14.40 -1.85 -7.60
CA ALA A 135 14.93 -3.22 -7.51
C ALA A 135 14.12 -4.22 -8.35
N ILE A 136 12.79 -4.01 -8.53
CA ILE A 136 11.96 -4.86 -9.40
C ILE A 136 12.30 -4.62 -10.87
N GLN A 137 12.54 -3.35 -11.27
CA GLN A 137 12.84 -2.98 -12.66
C GLN A 137 14.25 -3.38 -13.11
N SER A 138 15.17 -3.60 -12.17
CA SER A 138 16.55 -4.00 -12.47
C SER A 138 16.74 -5.50 -12.71
N LYS A 139 15.67 -6.26 -12.70
CA LYS A 139 15.66 -7.71 -13.02
C LYS A 139 15.16 -7.96 -14.43
#